data_7e8c57103f4fab6ae7579fb3c093cafc
#
_entry.id   7e8c57103f4fab6ae7579fb3c093cafc
#
_cell.length_a   1.000
_cell.length_b   1.000
_cell.length_c   1.000
_cell.angle_alpha   90.00
_cell.angle_beta   90.00
_cell.angle_gamma   90.00
#
_symmetry.space_group_name_H-M   'P 1'
#
loop_
_entity.id
_entity.type
_entity.pdbx_description
1 polymer ?
#
loop_
_entity_poly.entity_id
_entity_poly.type
_entity_poly.pdbx_seq_one_letter_code
_entity_poly.pdbx_strand_id
1 'polypeptide(L)'
;KILSRHKVELISSGGTYKEIKKLKFKCLEVSEYTNSPEILGGRVKTLHPKIHAGILSKRNNNSHKNDLKNNNFEEIDLVIVNFYPFEKTLEKTKNHLKILENIDVGGPTMVRAAAKNYNDVTVITSPSQYDELIKQIKKNKGSTSLNFREKMSLEAFSETAYYDSVISNYFNHISKNNFPKKKIIYANLIEKL
;
A
#
# COMPACT_ATOMS: atom_id res chain seq x y z
N LYS A 1 -15.65 -9.35 -2.10
CA LYS A 1 -16.50 -10.50 -2.53
C LYS A 1 -15.67 -11.61 -3.19
N ILE A 2 -14.83 -11.33 -4.20
CA ILE A 2 -13.98 -12.35 -4.84
C ILE A 2 -13.00 -12.97 -3.85
N LEU A 3 -12.28 -12.18 -3.07
CA LEU A 3 -11.32 -12.64 -2.08
C LEU A 3 -11.97 -13.59 -1.05
N SER A 4 -13.13 -13.23 -0.52
CA SER A 4 -13.87 -14.10 0.41
C SER A 4 -14.30 -15.43 -0.20
N ARG A 5 -14.62 -15.47 -1.51
CA ARG A 5 -14.93 -16.74 -2.20
C ARG A 5 -13.73 -17.67 -2.29
N HIS A 6 -12.53 -17.12 -2.35
CA HIS A 6 -11.27 -17.88 -2.32
C HIS A 6 -10.72 -18.07 -0.92
N LYS A 7 -11.52 -17.79 0.15
CA LYS A 7 -11.13 -17.95 1.55
C LYS A 7 -9.89 -17.14 1.94
N VAL A 8 -9.65 -16.01 1.24
CA VAL A 8 -8.56 -15.11 1.58
C VAL A 8 -8.91 -14.41 2.90
N GLU A 9 -7.99 -14.44 3.85
CA GLU A 9 -8.09 -13.68 5.07
C GLU A 9 -7.84 -12.20 4.81
N LEU A 10 -8.71 -11.34 5.36
CA LEU A 10 -8.60 -9.89 5.18
C LEU A 10 -8.13 -9.25 6.47
N ILE A 11 -7.07 -8.46 6.36
CA ILE A 11 -6.54 -7.64 7.44
C ILE A 11 -6.67 -6.19 7.00
N SER A 12 -7.24 -5.33 7.84
CA SER A 12 -7.43 -3.92 7.50
C SER A 12 -7.51 -3.04 8.74
N SER A 13 -7.41 -1.73 8.57
CA SER A 13 -7.53 -0.75 9.65
C SER A 13 -8.45 0.41 9.28
N GLY A 14 -8.85 1.18 10.29
CA GLY A 14 -9.54 2.45 10.12
C GLY A 14 -10.83 2.37 9.30
N GLY A 15 -10.99 3.31 8.35
CA GLY A 15 -12.18 3.42 7.52
C GLY A 15 -12.43 2.19 6.65
N THR A 16 -11.39 1.62 6.05
CA THR A 16 -11.50 0.43 5.21
C THR A 16 -11.97 -0.79 6.00
N TYR A 17 -11.46 -0.99 7.20
CA TYR A 17 -11.97 -2.05 8.11
C TYR A 17 -13.47 -1.88 8.37
N LYS A 18 -13.89 -0.66 8.73
CA LYS A 18 -15.30 -0.37 9.01
C LYS A 18 -16.20 -0.67 7.79
N GLU A 19 -15.79 -0.29 6.60
CA GLU A 19 -16.57 -0.54 5.38
C GLU A 19 -16.63 -2.04 5.04
N ILE A 20 -15.55 -2.80 5.21
CA ILE A 20 -15.55 -4.25 5.00
C ILE A 20 -16.51 -4.93 5.98
N LYS A 21 -16.50 -4.52 7.25
CA LYS A 21 -17.42 -5.04 8.30
C LYS A 21 -18.88 -4.68 8.01
N LYS A 22 -19.14 -3.45 7.55
CA LYS A 22 -20.50 -3.00 7.15
C LYS A 22 -21.04 -3.84 5.98
N LEU A 23 -20.19 -4.26 5.07
CA LEU A 23 -20.54 -5.16 3.98
C LEU A 23 -20.66 -6.63 4.43
N LYS A 24 -20.59 -6.91 5.74
CA LYS A 24 -20.70 -8.23 6.37
C LYS A 24 -19.63 -9.24 5.91
N PHE A 25 -18.46 -8.78 5.50
CA PHE A 25 -17.31 -9.65 5.27
C PHE A 25 -16.48 -9.82 6.55
N LYS A 26 -15.91 -11.01 6.70
CA LYS A 26 -14.93 -11.28 7.77
C LYS A 26 -13.67 -10.48 7.49
N CYS A 27 -13.20 -9.75 8.48
CA CYS A 27 -11.98 -8.94 8.40
C CYS A 27 -11.39 -8.83 9.81
N LEU A 28 -10.09 -9.01 9.93
CA LEU A 28 -9.33 -8.83 11.14
C LEU A 28 -8.80 -7.39 11.19
N GLU A 29 -8.90 -6.74 12.33
CA GLU A 29 -8.29 -5.43 12.47
C GLU A 29 -6.77 -5.54 12.66
N VAL A 30 -6.04 -4.56 12.14
CA VAL A 30 -4.56 -4.55 12.22
C VAL A 30 -4.07 -4.62 13.67
N SER A 31 -4.73 -3.94 14.60
CA SER A 31 -4.38 -3.96 16.02
C SER A 31 -4.55 -5.36 16.65
N GLU A 32 -5.60 -6.09 16.26
CA GLU A 32 -5.81 -7.49 16.67
C GLU A 32 -4.76 -8.41 16.03
N TYR A 33 -4.49 -8.24 14.73
CA TYR A 33 -3.50 -9.03 14.02
C TYR A 33 -2.08 -8.87 14.58
N THR A 34 -1.68 -7.63 14.85
CA THR A 34 -0.34 -7.31 15.35
C THR A 34 -0.20 -7.50 16.86
N ASN A 35 -1.31 -7.61 17.57
CA ASN A 35 -1.38 -7.51 19.03
C ASN A 35 -0.73 -6.21 19.56
N SER A 36 -0.88 -5.13 18.79
CA SER A 36 -0.33 -3.81 19.09
C SER A 36 -1.40 -2.75 18.88
N PRO A 37 -1.67 -1.89 19.86
CA PRO A 37 -2.67 -0.84 19.72
C PRO A 37 -2.26 0.18 18.66
N GLU A 38 -3.27 0.83 18.06
CA GLU A 38 -3.05 2.02 17.28
C GLU A 38 -2.62 3.17 18.20
N ILE A 39 -1.46 3.78 17.92
CA ILE A 39 -0.89 4.84 18.76
C ILE A 39 -0.68 6.14 17.99
N LEU A 40 -0.38 7.21 18.71
CA LEU A 40 -0.13 8.55 18.17
C LEU A 40 -1.28 9.05 17.27
N GLY A 41 -2.54 8.80 17.71
CA GLY A 41 -3.71 9.22 16.95
C GLY A 41 -3.84 8.53 15.59
N GLY A 42 -3.30 7.32 15.44
CA GLY A 42 -3.35 6.55 14.20
C GLY A 42 -2.20 6.75 13.23
N ARG A 43 -1.18 7.50 13.62
CA ARG A 43 0.03 7.65 12.79
C ARG A 43 0.86 6.37 12.73
N VAL A 44 0.74 5.50 13.74
CA VAL A 44 1.40 4.19 13.80
C VAL A 44 0.34 3.10 13.93
N LYS A 45 0.13 2.35 12.88
CA LYS A 45 -0.79 1.20 12.78
C LYS A 45 -0.11 0.05 12.05
N THR A 46 0.22 0.28 10.79
CA THR A 46 0.76 -0.72 9.85
C THR A 46 2.29 -0.77 9.84
N LEU A 47 2.96 0.19 10.49
CA LEU A 47 4.42 0.20 10.66
C LEU A 47 4.83 -0.78 11.77
N HIS A 48 4.62 -2.08 11.51
CA HIS A 48 4.85 -3.13 12.49
C HIS A 48 5.65 -4.28 11.86
N PRO A 49 6.63 -4.88 12.57
CA PRO A 49 7.44 -5.98 12.05
C PRO A 49 6.62 -7.14 11.51
N LYS A 50 5.54 -7.53 12.19
CA LYS A 50 4.66 -8.62 11.78
C LYS A 50 4.07 -8.42 10.37
N ILE A 51 3.67 -7.18 10.03
CA ILE A 51 3.14 -6.84 8.71
C ILE A 51 4.28 -6.86 7.67
N HIS A 52 5.36 -6.15 7.95
CA HIS A 52 6.45 -6.02 6.98
C HIS A 52 7.22 -7.31 6.75
N ALA A 53 7.41 -8.14 7.78
CA ALA A 53 7.98 -9.47 7.63
C ALA A 53 7.09 -10.38 6.77
N GLY A 54 5.77 -10.36 7.00
CA GLY A 54 4.81 -11.10 6.19
C GLY A 54 4.86 -10.72 4.70
N ILE A 55 5.03 -9.41 4.40
CA ILE A 55 5.14 -8.90 3.03
C ILE A 55 6.51 -9.21 2.42
N LEU A 56 7.61 -9.04 3.17
CA LEU A 56 8.98 -9.09 2.64
C LEU A 56 9.59 -10.49 2.63
N SER A 57 8.98 -11.47 3.30
CA SER A 57 9.48 -12.83 3.35
C SER A 57 9.48 -13.46 1.94
N LYS A 58 10.61 -14.06 1.56
CA LYS A 58 10.74 -14.85 0.33
C LYS A 58 10.25 -16.26 0.60
N ARG A 59 9.25 -16.73 -0.18
CA ARG A 59 8.57 -18.02 0.03
C ARG A 59 9.49 -19.25 -0.18
N ASN A 60 10.57 -19.09 -0.93
CA ASN A 60 11.57 -20.13 -1.20
C ASN A 60 12.81 -20.05 -0.30
N ASN A 61 12.82 -19.20 0.74
CA ASN A 61 13.97 -19.01 1.64
C ASN A 61 13.68 -19.63 3.02
N ASN A 62 14.42 -20.68 3.39
CA ASN A 62 14.21 -21.39 4.65
C ASN A 62 14.52 -20.54 5.89
N SER A 63 15.49 -19.63 5.84
CA SER A 63 15.77 -18.71 6.93
C SER A 63 14.57 -17.80 7.20
N HIS A 64 13.98 -17.21 6.14
CA HIS A 64 12.79 -16.37 6.27
C HIS A 64 11.59 -17.14 6.83
N LYS A 65 11.38 -18.40 6.40
CA LYS A 65 10.32 -19.26 6.97
C LYS A 65 10.53 -19.52 8.45
N ASN A 66 11.77 -19.78 8.86
CA ASN A 66 12.10 -19.98 10.27
C ASN A 66 11.87 -18.71 11.10
N ASP A 67 12.26 -17.53 10.55
CA ASP A 67 12.04 -16.25 11.20
C ASP A 67 10.53 -15.99 11.42
N LEU A 68 9.71 -16.19 10.39
CA LEU A 68 8.26 -16.04 10.52
C LEU A 68 7.70 -17.02 11.57
N LYS A 69 8.08 -18.30 11.51
CA LYS A 69 7.61 -19.33 12.44
C LYS A 69 7.99 -19.01 13.89
N ASN A 70 9.24 -18.62 14.12
CA ASN A 70 9.75 -18.31 15.47
C ASN A 70 9.06 -17.11 16.11
N ASN A 71 8.55 -16.19 15.28
CA ASN A 71 7.84 -14.99 15.72
C ASN A 71 6.31 -15.10 15.65
N ASN A 72 5.75 -16.22 15.23
CA ASN A 72 4.31 -16.37 14.94
C ASN A 72 3.78 -15.32 13.95
N PHE A 73 4.56 -15.09 12.90
CA PHE A 73 4.17 -14.22 11.81
C PHE A 73 3.72 -15.05 10.60
N GLU A 74 2.74 -14.56 9.88
CA GLU A 74 2.22 -15.20 8.68
C GLU A 74 2.63 -14.46 7.42
N GLU A 75 2.59 -15.16 6.30
CA GLU A 75 2.85 -14.58 4.99
C GLU A 75 1.67 -13.72 4.54
N ILE A 76 1.95 -12.59 3.90
CA ILE A 76 0.96 -11.70 3.28
C ILE A 76 1.16 -11.72 1.77
N ASP A 77 0.16 -12.21 1.03
CA ASP A 77 0.26 -12.47 -0.40
C ASP A 77 -0.24 -11.33 -1.28
N LEU A 78 -1.06 -10.43 -0.70
CA LEU A 78 -1.70 -9.35 -1.44
C LEU A 78 -1.78 -8.09 -0.58
N VAL A 79 -1.26 -7.00 -1.13
CA VAL A 79 -1.32 -5.66 -0.54
C VAL A 79 -2.15 -4.76 -1.43
N ILE A 80 -3.25 -4.19 -0.91
CA ILE A 80 -4.12 -3.25 -1.61
C ILE A 80 -4.12 -1.95 -0.82
N VAL A 81 -3.53 -0.90 -1.37
CA VAL A 81 -3.42 0.40 -0.71
C VAL A 81 -3.66 1.51 -1.73
N ASN A 82 -4.66 2.34 -1.47
CA ASN A 82 -4.83 3.62 -2.14
C ASN A 82 -4.26 4.71 -1.22
N PHE A 83 -3.33 5.50 -1.70
CA PHE A 83 -2.73 6.57 -0.91
C PHE A 83 -3.75 7.64 -0.54
N TYR A 84 -3.49 8.37 0.52
CA TYR A 84 -4.26 9.56 0.83
C TYR A 84 -4.15 10.55 -0.33
N PRO A 85 -5.26 11.16 -0.76
CA PRO A 85 -5.30 12.01 -1.95
C PRO A 85 -4.65 13.38 -1.65
N PHE A 86 -3.32 13.41 -1.54
CA PHE A 86 -2.55 14.59 -1.14
C PHE A 86 -2.79 15.79 -2.06
N GLU A 87 -2.83 15.60 -3.39
CA GLU A 87 -3.14 16.66 -4.35
C GLU A 87 -4.52 17.28 -4.09
N LYS A 88 -5.55 16.44 -3.89
CA LYS A 88 -6.90 16.94 -3.55
C LYS A 88 -6.93 17.67 -2.21
N THR A 89 -6.01 17.35 -1.31
CA THR A 89 -5.87 18.08 -0.05
C THR A 89 -5.27 19.47 -0.30
N LEU A 90 -4.29 19.59 -1.18
CA LEU A 90 -3.70 20.88 -1.57
C LEU A 90 -4.74 21.81 -2.22
N GLU A 91 -5.66 21.26 -3.01
CA GLU A 91 -6.76 22.01 -3.62
C GLU A 91 -7.77 22.52 -2.57
N LYS A 92 -8.05 21.72 -1.54
CA LYS A 92 -9.11 21.98 -0.57
C LYS A 92 -8.70 22.89 0.57
N THR A 93 -7.43 22.95 0.93
CA THR A 93 -6.97 23.73 2.08
C THR A 93 -5.56 24.28 1.88
N LYS A 94 -5.33 25.46 2.45
CA LYS A 94 -3.99 26.05 2.58
C LYS A 94 -3.42 25.92 3.99
N ASN A 95 -4.13 25.24 4.89
CA ASN A 95 -3.67 25.03 6.25
C ASN A 95 -2.55 23.98 6.26
N HIS A 96 -1.33 24.44 6.52
CA HIS A 96 -0.13 23.60 6.49
C HIS A 96 -0.21 22.38 7.41
N LEU A 97 -0.70 22.54 8.62
CA LEU A 97 -0.83 21.41 9.56
C LEU A 97 -1.80 20.35 9.05
N LYS A 98 -2.94 20.75 8.46
CA LYS A 98 -3.88 19.81 7.85
C LYS A 98 -3.27 19.09 6.64
N ILE A 99 -2.46 19.78 5.86
CA ILE A 99 -1.75 19.18 4.72
C ILE A 99 -0.73 18.15 5.22
N LEU A 100 0.06 18.48 6.26
CA LEU A 100 1.01 17.53 6.85
C LEU A 100 0.33 16.25 7.36
N GLU A 101 -0.82 16.36 8.02
CA GLU A 101 -1.57 15.19 8.52
C GLU A 101 -2.11 14.29 7.39
N ASN A 102 -2.16 14.78 6.15
CA ASN A 102 -2.54 13.99 4.98
C ASN A 102 -1.36 13.39 4.22
N ILE A 103 -0.15 13.47 4.75
CA ILE A 103 0.99 12.72 4.21
C ILE A 103 0.91 11.29 4.72
N ASP A 104 0.66 10.35 3.79
CA ASP A 104 0.62 8.92 4.10
C ASP A 104 2.05 8.37 4.23
N VAL A 105 2.35 7.75 5.35
CA VAL A 105 3.64 7.10 5.63
C VAL A 105 3.52 5.58 5.53
N GLY A 106 2.52 5.01 6.17
CA GLY A 106 2.34 3.57 6.25
C GLY A 106 1.96 2.92 4.92
N GLY A 107 1.09 3.58 4.14
CA GLY A 107 0.67 3.12 2.82
C GLY A 107 1.84 2.95 1.85
N PRO A 108 2.61 4.01 1.56
CA PRO A 108 3.78 3.93 0.70
C PRO A 108 4.82 2.91 1.18
N THR A 109 5.03 2.76 2.48
CA THR A 109 5.96 1.78 3.04
C THR A 109 5.53 0.35 2.72
N MET A 110 4.25 0.00 2.91
CA MET A 110 3.72 -1.32 2.56
C MET A 110 3.75 -1.58 1.05
N VAL A 111 3.40 -0.58 0.25
CA VAL A 111 3.43 -0.66 -1.22
C VAL A 111 4.84 -0.94 -1.72
N ARG A 112 5.84 -0.20 -1.23
CA ARG A 112 7.25 -0.42 -1.59
C ARG A 112 7.76 -1.80 -1.16
N ALA A 113 7.36 -2.28 0.03
CA ALA A 113 7.71 -3.61 0.50
C ALA A 113 7.14 -4.71 -0.41
N ALA A 114 5.84 -4.62 -0.76
CA ALA A 114 5.19 -5.57 -1.64
C ALA A 114 5.75 -5.52 -3.08
N ALA A 115 5.94 -4.33 -3.62
CA ALA A 115 6.54 -4.14 -4.94
C ALA A 115 7.96 -4.72 -5.01
N LYS A 116 8.78 -4.53 -3.97
CA LYS A 116 10.12 -5.15 -3.90
C LYS A 116 10.06 -6.68 -3.90
N ASN A 117 9.03 -7.27 -3.29
CA ASN A 117 8.86 -8.72 -3.20
C ASN A 117 7.83 -9.27 -4.21
N TYR A 118 7.74 -8.69 -5.42
CA TYR A 118 6.75 -9.05 -6.44
C TYR A 118 6.82 -10.52 -6.89
N ASN A 119 7.93 -11.19 -6.68
CA ASN A 119 8.03 -12.63 -6.94
C ASN A 119 6.99 -13.43 -6.15
N ASP A 120 6.67 -12.99 -4.95
CA ASP A 120 5.81 -13.69 -4.01
C ASP A 120 4.53 -12.92 -3.68
N VAL A 121 4.52 -11.58 -3.79
CA VAL A 121 3.43 -10.71 -3.33
C VAL A 121 2.85 -9.87 -4.46
N THR A 122 1.53 -9.78 -4.51
CA THR A 122 0.80 -8.86 -5.39
C THR A 122 0.61 -7.51 -4.72
N VAL A 123 0.90 -6.43 -5.42
CA VAL A 123 0.60 -5.06 -4.96
C VAL A 123 -0.42 -4.38 -5.86
N ILE A 124 -1.38 -3.68 -5.28
CA ILE A 124 -2.42 -2.91 -5.97
C ILE A 124 -2.46 -1.52 -5.34
N THR A 125 -2.36 -0.49 -6.14
CA THR A 125 -2.28 0.92 -5.71
C THR A 125 -3.43 1.79 -6.19
N SER A 126 -4.27 1.27 -7.08
CA SER A 126 -5.38 2.03 -7.66
C SER A 126 -6.63 1.17 -7.86
N PRO A 127 -7.84 1.73 -7.67
CA PRO A 127 -9.09 1.07 -8.03
C PRO A 127 -9.18 0.66 -9.51
N SER A 128 -8.49 1.37 -10.41
CA SER A 128 -8.44 1.02 -11.84
C SER A 128 -7.83 -0.35 -12.13
N GLN A 129 -7.03 -0.88 -11.20
CA GLN A 129 -6.38 -2.20 -11.31
C GLN A 129 -7.29 -3.36 -10.81
N TYR A 130 -8.42 -3.06 -10.17
CA TYR A 130 -9.25 -4.10 -9.52
C TYR A 130 -9.84 -5.10 -10.51
N ASP A 131 -10.27 -4.66 -11.68
CA ASP A 131 -10.85 -5.57 -12.69
C ASP A 131 -9.80 -6.55 -13.21
N GLU A 132 -8.58 -6.09 -13.43
CA GLU A 132 -7.48 -6.95 -13.85
C GLU A 132 -7.10 -7.94 -12.75
N LEU A 133 -7.00 -7.50 -11.49
CA LEU A 133 -6.79 -8.37 -10.34
C LEU A 133 -7.88 -9.45 -10.23
N ILE A 134 -9.15 -9.09 -10.38
CA ILE A 134 -10.27 -10.03 -10.34
C ILE A 134 -10.15 -11.07 -11.46
N LYS A 135 -9.77 -10.67 -12.67
CA LYS A 135 -9.51 -11.58 -13.79
C LYS A 135 -8.38 -12.57 -13.47
N GLN A 136 -7.28 -12.06 -12.88
CA GLN A 136 -6.14 -12.89 -12.48
C GLN A 136 -6.54 -13.93 -11.42
N ILE A 137 -7.21 -13.52 -10.35
CA ILE A 137 -7.67 -14.41 -9.27
C ILE A 137 -8.61 -15.49 -9.81
N LYS A 138 -9.53 -15.16 -10.73
CA LYS A 138 -10.42 -16.13 -11.34
C LYS A 138 -9.67 -17.12 -12.22
N LYS A 139 -8.77 -16.63 -13.08
CA LYS A 139 -8.00 -17.45 -14.04
C LYS A 139 -7.04 -18.41 -13.32
N ASN A 140 -6.42 -17.96 -12.22
CA ASN A 140 -5.37 -18.68 -11.53
C ASN A 140 -5.86 -19.32 -10.21
N LYS A 141 -7.17 -19.61 -10.08
CA LYS A 141 -7.76 -20.33 -8.93
C LYS A 141 -7.42 -19.73 -7.56
N GLY A 142 -7.41 -18.41 -7.46
CA GLY A 142 -7.15 -17.69 -6.21
C GLY A 142 -5.78 -17.01 -6.13
N SER A 143 -4.90 -17.23 -7.11
CA SER A 143 -3.56 -16.62 -7.16
C SER A 143 -3.42 -15.61 -8.31
N THR A 144 -2.23 -15.07 -8.49
CA THR A 144 -1.86 -14.15 -9.57
C THR A 144 -0.62 -14.68 -10.31
N SER A 145 -0.48 -14.35 -11.60
CA SER A 145 0.71 -14.70 -12.37
C SER A 145 1.90 -13.81 -12.02
N LEU A 146 3.12 -14.32 -12.20
CA LEU A 146 4.34 -13.54 -11.99
C LEU A 146 4.37 -12.28 -12.86
N ASN A 147 4.04 -12.40 -14.15
CA ASN A 147 4.00 -11.26 -15.08
C ASN A 147 3.03 -10.16 -14.61
N PHE A 148 1.90 -10.55 -14.02
CA PHE A 148 0.97 -9.58 -13.45
C PHE A 148 1.57 -8.89 -12.22
N ARG A 149 2.20 -9.63 -11.31
CA ARG A 149 2.86 -9.06 -10.14
C ARG A 149 4.01 -8.12 -10.51
N GLU A 150 4.80 -8.49 -11.51
CA GLU A 150 5.88 -7.64 -12.04
C GLU A 150 5.33 -6.33 -12.62
N LYS A 151 4.29 -6.40 -13.45
CA LYS A 151 3.60 -5.22 -13.97
C LYS A 151 3.09 -4.32 -12.83
N MET A 152 2.40 -4.89 -11.85
CA MET A 152 1.87 -4.13 -10.71
C MET A 152 2.99 -3.53 -9.83
N SER A 153 4.14 -4.21 -9.70
CA SER A 153 5.31 -3.66 -9.01
C SER A 153 5.85 -2.41 -9.70
N LEU A 154 5.94 -2.43 -11.02
CA LEU A 154 6.36 -1.29 -11.84
C LEU A 154 5.42 -0.08 -11.65
N GLU A 155 4.11 -0.32 -11.73
CA GLU A 155 3.10 0.72 -11.51
C GLU A 155 3.16 1.24 -10.06
N ALA A 156 3.39 0.38 -9.08
CA ALA A 156 3.49 0.77 -7.67
C ALA A 156 4.71 1.67 -7.38
N PHE A 157 5.86 1.39 -7.98
CA PHE A 157 7.03 2.28 -7.84
C PHE A 157 6.80 3.62 -8.54
N SER A 158 6.11 3.63 -9.67
CA SER A 158 5.73 4.87 -10.37
C SER A 158 4.78 5.71 -9.50
N GLU A 159 3.79 5.07 -8.87
CA GLU A 159 2.84 5.74 -7.97
C GLU A 159 3.53 6.32 -6.73
N THR A 160 4.45 5.58 -6.09
CA THR A 160 5.20 6.09 -4.94
C THR A 160 6.11 7.25 -5.32
N ALA A 161 6.79 7.18 -6.47
CA ALA A 161 7.65 8.26 -6.96
C ALA A 161 6.83 9.52 -7.28
N TYR A 162 5.68 9.36 -7.92
CA TYR A 162 4.76 10.47 -8.19
C TYR A 162 4.27 11.11 -6.89
N TYR A 163 3.80 10.32 -5.94
CA TYR A 163 3.32 10.78 -4.64
C TYR A 163 4.39 11.61 -3.89
N ASP A 164 5.60 11.09 -3.78
CA ASP A 164 6.73 11.79 -3.14
C ASP A 164 7.12 13.06 -3.90
N SER A 165 6.98 13.06 -5.24
CA SER A 165 7.25 14.21 -6.08
C SER A 165 6.29 15.36 -5.79
N VAL A 166 5.00 15.08 -5.62
CA VAL A 166 3.98 16.08 -5.26
C VAL A 166 4.30 16.69 -3.90
N ILE A 167 4.62 15.85 -2.91
CA ILE A 167 5.01 16.31 -1.56
C ILE A 167 6.26 17.18 -1.62
N SER A 168 7.29 16.73 -2.34
CA SER A 168 8.55 17.48 -2.50
C SER A 168 8.33 18.86 -3.13
N ASN A 169 7.49 18.94 -4.16
CA ASN A 169 7.17 20.21 -4.81
C ASN A 169 6.36 21.14 -3.89
N TYR A 170 5.45 20.60 -3.09
CA TYR A 170 4.74 21.38 -2.07
C TYR A 170 5.73 22.03 -1.08
N PHE A 171 6.69 21.28 -0.54
CA PHE A 171 7.68 21.83 0.39
C PHE A 171 8.59 22.87 -0.27
N ASN A 172 9.02 22.65 -1.50
CA ASN A 172 9.78 23.66 -2.27
C ASN A 172 8.99 24.95 -2.44
N HIS A 173 7.69 24.84 -2.72
CA HIS A 173 6.81 25.99 -2.90
C HIS A 173 6.68 26.81 -1.60
N ILE A 174 6.38 26.18 -0.47
CA ILE A 174 6.21 26.90 0.80
C ILE A 174 7.51 27.49 1.35
N SER A 175 8.66 26.87 1.07
CA SER A 175 9.98 27.37 1.44
C SER A 175 10.52 28.41 0.45
N LYS A 176 9.77 28.73 -0.62
CA LYS A 176 10.21 29.63 -1.72
C LYS A 176 11.53 29.19 -2.36
N ASN A 177 11.84 27.90 -2.31
CA ASN A 177 13.05 27.33 -2.89
C ASN A 177 12.84 27.00 -4.38
N ASN A 178 13.07 27.97 -5.24
CA ASN A 178 12.89 27.80 -6.68
C ASN A 178 13.97 26.95 -7.34
N PHE A 179 15.13 26.82 -6.70
CA PHE A 179 16.31 26.11 -7.22
C PHE A 179 16.88 25.13 -6.19
N PRO A 180 16.13 24.05 -5.82
CA PRO A 180 16.64 23.04 -4.91
C PRO A 180 17.79 22.27 -5.56
N LYS A 181 18.70 21.72 -4.73
CA LYS A 181 19.81 20.86 -5.22
C LYS A 181 19.33 19.68 -6.08
N LYS A 182 18.14 19.14 -5.77
CA LYS A 182 17.46 18.13 -6.58
C LYS A 182 16.04 18.62 -6.85
N LYS A 183 15.70 18.86 -8.11
CA LYS A 183 14.36 19.22 -8.53
C LYS A 183 13.69 18.04 -9.19
N ILE A 184 12.48 17.72 -8.73
CA ILE A 184 11.69 16.63 -9.29
C ILE A 184 10.63 17.24 -10.20
N ILE A 185 10.54 16.71 -11.42
CA ILE A 185 9.50 17.05 -12.40
C ILE A 185 8.66 15.79 -12.58
N TYR A 186 7.36 15.93 -12.46
CA TYR A 186 6.41 14.86 -12.68
C TYR A 186 5.35 15.29 -13.70
N ALA A 187 4.78 14.31 -14.40
CA ALA A 187 3.71 14.54 -15.36
C ALA A 187 2.76 13.34 -15.40
N ASN A 188 1.50 13.61 -15.74
CA ASN A 188 0.52 12.59 -16.06
C ASN A 188 0.42 12.41 -17.57
N LEU A 189 0.32 11.18 -18.03
CA LEU A 189 0.04 10.89 -19.43
C LEU A 189 -1.41 11.29 -19.73
N ILE A 190 -1.59 12.22 -20.68
CA ILE A 190 -2.91 12.69 -21.11
C ILE A 190 -3.41 11.82 -22.25
N GLU A 191 -2.55 11.54 -23.26
CA GLU A 191 -2.92 10.81 -24.47
C GLU A 191 -1.73 10.01 -25.00
N LYS A 192 -2.02 8.85 -25.60
CA LYS A 192 -1.06 8.10 -26.43
C LYS A 192 -1.31 8.45 -27.88
N LEU A 193 -0.29 8.93 -28.54
CA LEU A 193 -0.31 9.11 -30.00
C LEU A 193 -0.22 7.77 -30.72
#